data_0b651ee0519fe276af3226e7cd4c618d
#
_entry.id   0b651ee0519fe276af3226e7cd4c618d
#
_cell.length_a   1.000
_cell.length_b   1.000
_cell.length_c   1.000
_cell.angle_alpha   90.00
_cell.angle_beta   90.00
_cell.angle_gamma   90.00
#
_symmetry.space_group_name_H-M   'P 1'
#
loop_
_entity.id
_entity.type
_entity.pdbx_description
1 polymer ?
#
loop_
_entity_poly.entity_id
_entity_poly.type
_entity_poly.pdbx_seq_one_letter_code
_entity_poly.pdbx_strand_id
1 'polypeptide(L)' 'MNTPINHLTAGFIGLGLIGGSIARGLKRSAPDIQIMAYMRTREKLEQAHADGIVDLILDGVDEHLSECGIIFLCTP' A
#
# COMPACT_ATOMS: atom_id res chain seq x y z
N MET A 1 -18.83 6.44 14.93
CA MET A 1 -18.08 5.35 15.25
C MET A 1 -16.66 5.46 14.78
N ASN A 2 -15.82 4.96 15.48
CA ASN A 2 -14.43 5.16 15.21
C ASN A 2 -13.75 3.89 14.84
N THR A 3 -13.25 3.84 13.63
CA THR A 3 -12.42 2.74 13.24
C THR A 3 -11.02 3.03 13.77
N PRO A 4 -10.46 2.15 14.55
CA PRO A 4 -9.09 2.37 15.02
C PRO A 4 -8.15 2.53 13.86
N ILE A 5 -7.26 3.50 13.96
CA ILE A 5 -6.31 3.78 12.89
C ILE A 5 -5.44 2.58 12.57
N ASN A 6 -5.09 1.79 13.59
CA ASN A 6 -4.26 0.62 13.39
C ASN A 6 -4.94 -0.49 12.59
N HIS A 7 -6.24 -0.33 12.31
CA HIS A 7 -6.96 -1.28 11.47
C HIS A 7 -7.15 -0.76 10.04
N LEU A 8 -6.61 0.41 9.74
CA LEU A 8 -6.69 0.92 8.39
C LEU A 8 -5.87 0.07 7.45
N THR A 9 -6.41 -0.12 6.27
CA THR A 9 -5.71 -0.79 5.18
C THR A 9 -5.62 0.19 4.04
N ALA A 10 -4.44 0.42 3.54
CA ALA A 10 -4.22 1.33 2.41
C ALA A 10 -3.82 0.52 1.20
N GLY A 11 -4.44 0.84 0.07
CA GLY A 11 -4.12 0.21 -1.20
C GLY A 11 -3.42 1.20 -2.12
N PHE A 12 -2.43 0.72 -2.85
CA PHE A 12 -1.69 1.54 -3.80
C PHE A 12 -1.77 0.91 -5.18
N ILE A 13 -2.20 1.68 -6.16
CA ILE A 13 -2.15 1.27 -7.56
C ILE A 13 -1.04 2.09 -8.19
N GLY A 14 0.11 1.44 -8.41
CA GLY A 14 1.34 2.14 -8.75
C GLY A 14 1.99 2.66 -7.49
N LEU A 15 3.28 2.45 -7.35
CA LEU A 15 3.96 2.90 -6.13
C LEU A 15 4.88 4.08 -6.44
N GLY A 16 5.82 3.92 -7.35
CA GLY A 16 6.71 5.00 -7.76
C GLY A 16 7.37 5.72 -6.59
N LEU A 17 7.94 6.90 -6.88
CA LEU A 17 8.60 7.70 -5.86
C LEU A 17 7.58 8.30 -4.88
N ILE A 18 6.52 8.88 -5.43
CA ILE A 18 5.50 9.54 -4.60
C ILE A 18 4.75 8.51 -3.76
N GLY A 19 4.30 7.43 -4.39
CA GLY A 19 3.59 6.37 -3.67
C GLY A 19 4.45 5.74 -2.60
N GLY A 20 5.72 5.51 -2.89
CA GLY A 20 6.65 4.97 -1.91
C GLY A 20 6.83 5.89 -0.71
N SER A 21 6.91 7.19 -0.96
CA SER A 21 7.03 8.17 0.13
C SER A 21 5.79 8.18 1.00
N ILE A 22 4.60 8.11 0.39
CA ILE A 22 3.36 8.08 1.13
C ILE A 22 3.29 6.80 1.98
N ALA A 23 3.64 5.66 1.39
CA ALA A 23 3.58 4.39 2.09
C ALA A 23 4.53 4.39 3.30
N ARG A 24 5.74 4.91 3.13
CA ARG A 24 6.70 5.00 4.23
C ARG A 24 6.19 5.92 5.32
N GLY A 25 5.59 7.04 4.93
CA GLY A 25 5.01 7.97 5.90
C GLY A 25 3.89 7.33 6.69
N LEU A 26 3.04 6.56 6.02
CA LEU A 26 1.95 5.86 6.69
C LEU A 26 2.48 4.83 7.68
N LYS A 27 3.48 4.06 7.30
CA LYS A 27 4.07 3.07 8.21
C LYS A 27 4.72 3.74 9.41
N ARG A 28 5.31 4.91 9.22
CA ARG A 28 5.94 5.64 10.32
C ARG A 28 4.90 6.19 11.28
N SER A 29 3.80 6.71 10.75
CA SER A 29 2.73 7.30 11.55
C SER A 29 1.81 6.26 12.17
N ALA A 30 1.60 5.15 11.48
CA ALA A 30 0.72 4.08 11.94
C ALA A 30 1.39 2.74 11.65
N PRO A 31 2.29 2.28 12.52
CA PRO A 31 3.08 1.07 12.25
C PRO A 31 2.23 -0.19 12.01
N ASP A 32 1.01 -0.21 12.50
CA ASP A 32 0.12 -1.36 12.33
C ASP A 32 -0.71 -1.31 11.05
N ILE A 33 -0.55 -0.25 10.25
CA ILE A 33 -1.31 -0.14 9.02
C ILE A 33 -0.90 -1.26 8.05
N GLN A 34 -1.90 -1.81 7.35
CA GLN A 34 -1.65 -2.81 6.32
C GLN A 34 -1.61 -2.11 4.97
N ILE A 35 -0.56 -2.38 4.21
CA ILE A 35 -0.38 -1.76 2.89
C ILE A 35 -0.40 -2.84 1.83
N MET A 36 -1.34 -2.72 0.90
CA MET A 36 -1.43 -3.56 -0.28
C MET A 36 -1.03 -2.73 -1.48
N ALA A 37 -0.32 -3.32 -2.41
CA ALA A 37 0.13 -2.58 -3.58
C ALA A 37 0.14 -3.43 -4.83
N TYR A 38 -0.17 -2.79 -5.94
CA TYR A 38 -0.05 -3.35 -7.28
C TYR A 38 0.80 -2.41 -8.13
N MET A 39 1.73 -2.95 -8.87
CA MET A 39 2.54 -2.22 -9.84
C MET A 39 2.79 -3.10 -11.04
N ARG A 40 3.01 -2.45 -12.18
CA ARG A 40 3.38 -3.19 -13.39
C ARG A 40 4.78 -3.75 -13.27
N THR A 41 5.68 -3.06 -12.60
CA THR A 41 7.06 -3.51 -12.41
C THR A 41 7.16 -4.34 -11.15
N ARG A 42 7.15 -5.66 -11.32
CA ARG A 42 7.13 -6.59 -10.20
C ARG A 42 8.36 -6.48 -9.32
N GLU A 43 9.51 -6.24 -9.93
CA GLU A 43 10.76 -6.17 -9.19
C GLU A 43 10.74 -5.07 -8.12
N LYS A 44 10.21 -3.90 -8.48
CA LYS A 44 10.14 -2.79 -7.54
C LYS A 44 9.15 -3.09 -6.43
N LEU A 45 8.08 -3.80 -6.76
CA LEU A 45 7.07 -4.18 -5.79
C LEU A 45 7.64 -5.18 -4.78
N GLU A 46 8.40 -6.14 -5.28
CA GLU A 46 9.05 -7.12 -4.42
C GLU A 46 10.08 -6.46 -3.50
N GLN A 47 10.79 -5.47 -4.02
CA GLN A 47 11.74 -4.73 -3.21
C GLN A 47 11.03 -3.98 -2.09
N ALA A 48 9.92 -3.33 -2.39
CA ALA A 48 9.14 -2.61 -1.38
C ALA A 48 8.60 -3.58 -0.33
N HIS A 49 8.23 -4.78 -0.74
CA HIS A 49 7.79 -5.80 0.19
C HIS A 49 8.94 -6.24 1.10
N ALA A 50 10.11 -6.45 0.52
CA ALA A 50 11.28 -6.85 1.29
C ALA A 50 11.69 -5.76 2.28
N ASP A 51 11.48 -4.49 1.92
CA ASP A 51 11.81 -3.36 2.78
C ASP A 51 10.77 -3.12 3.87
N GLY A 52 9.71 -3.91 3.90
CA GLY A 52 8.67 -3.77 4.92
C GLY A 52 7.67 -2.65 4.64
N ILE A 53 7.72 -2.05 3.46
CA ILE A 53 6.81 -0.95 3.11
C ILE A 53 5.46 -1.50 2.66
N VAL A 54 5.47 -2.60 1.91
CA VAL A 54 4.27 -3.24 1.40
C VAL A 54 4.07 -4.56 2.11
N ASP A 55 2.88 -4.76 2.66
CA ASP A 55 2.56 -5.99 3.39
C ASP A 55 2.00 -7.07 2.48
N LEU A 56 1.26 -6.68 1.45
CA LEU A 56 0.65 -7.61 0.53
C LEU A 56 0.82 -7.14 -0.90
N ILE A 57 1.41 -8.00 -1.73
CA ILE A 57 1.56 -7.74 -3.15
C ILE A 57 0.32 -8.25 -3.87
N LEU A 58 -0.30 -7.36 -4.65
CA LEU A 58 -1.47 -7.73 -5.45
C LEU A 58 -1.03 -8.07 -6.87
N ASP A 59 -1.65 -9.08 -7.44
CA ASP A 59 -1.35 -9.48 -8.82
C ASP A 59 -2.07 -8.63 -9.84
N GLY A 60 -3.03 -7.84 -9.39
CA GLY A 60 -3.78 -6.97 -10.27
C GLY A 60 -4.72 -6.12 -9.47
N VAL A 61 -5.51 -5.31 -10.16
CA VAL A 61 -6.55 -4.51 -9.53
C VAL A 61 -7.76 -5.42 -9.35
N ASP A 62 -7.96 -5.92 -8.14
CA ASP A 62 -9.00 -6.90 -7.89
C ASP A 62 -9.80 -6.56 -6.63
N GLU A 63 -10.59 -7.53 -6.19
CA GLU A 63 -11.50 -7.33 -5.06
C GLU A 63 -10.80 -7.08 -3.73
N HIS A 64 -9.52 -7.40 -3.61
CA HIS A 64 -8.79 -7.11 -2.37
C HIS A 64 -8.76 -5.62 -2.09
N LEU A 65 -8.82 -4.79 -3.14
CA LEU A 65 -8.81 -3.35 -2.96
C LEU A 65 -10.08 -2.85 -2.28
N SER A 66 -11.16 -3.62 -2.35
CA SER A 66 -12.41 -3.22 -1.67
C SER A 66 -12.27 -3.28 -0.16
N GLU A 67 -11.25 -3.97 0.34
CA GLU A 67 -10.99 -4.06 1.77
C GLU A 67 -10.19 -2.86 2.28
N CYS A 68 -9.71 -2.03 1.39
CA CYS A 68 -8.90 -0.89 1.78
C CYS A 68 -9.76 0.27 2.24
N GLY A 69 -9.36 0.92 3.33
CA GLY A 69 -10.02 2.12 3.78
C GLY A 69 -9.69 3.32 2.91
N ILE A 70 -8.53 3.29 2.26
CA ILE A 70 -8.11 4.35 1.36
C ILE A 70 -7.29 3.72 0.24
N ILE A 71 -7.44 4.28 -0.96
CA ILE A 71 -6.69 3.81 -2.12
C ILE A 71 -5.98 4.99 -2.77
N PHE A 72 -4.70 4.83 -3.00
CA PHE A 72 -3.89 5.85 -3.66
C PHE A 72 -3.61 5.42 -5.09
N LEU A 73 -3.92 6.30 -6.03
CA LEU A 73 -3.59 6.09 -7.43
C LEU A 73 -2.30 6.84 -7.72
N CYS A 74 -1.21 6.11 -7.81
CA CYS A 74 0.11 6.71 -7.97
C CYS A 74 0.75 6.31 -9.30
N THR A 75 -0.08 6.10 -10.30
CA THR A 75 0.41 5.83 -11.65
C THR A 75 0.76 7.14 -12.35
N PRO A 76 1.76 7.09 -13.23
CA PRO A 76 2.11 8.29 -14.02
C PRO A 76 0.96 8.69 -14.94
#